data_74e0a184c15cfcefcd10f174be88cb7f
#
_entry.id   74e0a184c15cfcefcd10f174be88cb7f
#
_cell.length_a   1.000
_cell.length_b   1.000
_cell.length_c   1.000
_cell.angle_alpha   90.00
_cell.angle_beta   90.00
_cell.angle_gamma   90.00
#
_symmetry.space_group_name_H-M   'P 1'
#
loop_
_entity.id
_entity.type
_entity.pdbx_description
1 polymer ?
#
loop_
_entity_poly.entity_id
_entity_poly.type
_entity_poly.pdbx_seq_one_letter_code
_entity_poly.pdbx_strand_id
1 'polypeptide(L)'
;MTDTETSFDKERAKAFTSRALGILNDGALSLMMSIGHKTGLFDAMDGQDPATSAEIAANAELDERYVREWLSALACGGIVDLSLIHI
;
A
#
# COMPACT_ATOMS: atom_id res chain seq x y z
N MET A 1 2.61 -6.99 -42.07
CA MET A 1 1.89 -6.41 -40.92
C MET A 1 1.51 -4.96 -41.23
N THR A 2 0.26 -4.61 -41.04
CA THR A 2 -0.20 -3.23 -41.27
C THR A 2 0.08 -2.38 -40.03
N ASP A 3 0.10 -1.06 -40.18
CA ASP A 3 0.28 -0.14 -39.05
C ASP A 3 -0.83 -0.32 -38.00
N THR A 4 -2.05 -0.64 -38.46
CA THR A 4 -3.19 -0.88 -37.57
C THR A 4 -2.97 -2.09 -36.67
N GLU A 5 -2.44 -3.18 -37.22
CA GLU A 5 -2.12 -4.39 -36.44
C GLU A 5 -1.02 -4.11 -35.42
N THR A 6 0.00 -3.36 -35.79
CA THR A 6 1.09 -2.99 -34.89
C THR A 6 0.60 -2.14 -33.72
N SER A 7 -0.28 -1.16 -33.98
CA SER A 7 -0.89 -0.32 -32.96
C SER A 7 -1.76 -1.14 -31.99
N PHE A 8 -2.55 -2.07 -32.55
CA PHE A 8 -3.40 -2.94 -31.74
C PHE A 8 -2.56 -3.82 -30.80
N ASP A 9 -1.47 -4.39 -31.31
CA ASP A 9 -0.58 -5.23 -30.50
C ASP A 9 0.12 -4.43 -29.39
N LYS A 10 0.52 -3.20 -29.68
CA LYS A 10 1.13 -2.32 -28.67
C LYS A 10 0.13 -1.96 -27.57
N GLU A 11 -1.10 -1.68 -27.93
CA GLU A 11 -2.15 -1.37 -26.94
C GLU A 11 -2.47 -2.56 -26.07
N ARG A 12 -2.52 -3.76 -26.64
CA ARG A 12 -2.74 -4.99 -25.87
C ARG A 12 -1.61 -5.25 -24.90
N ALA A 13 -0.36 -5.09 -25.35
CA ALA A 13 0.80 -5.25 -24.52
C ALA A 13 0.80 -4.25 -23.35
N LYS A 14 0.42 -3.01 -23.64
CA LYS A 14 0.34 -1.94 -22.64
C LYS A 14 -0.75 -2.24 -21.60
N ALA A 15 -1.92 -2.68 -22.06
CA ALA A 15 -3.01 -3.05 -21.18
C ALA A 15 -2.64 -4.24 -20.28
N PHE A 16 -1.96 -5.23 -20.84
CA PHE A 16 -1.47 -6.38 -20.08
C PHE A 16 -0.44 -5.97 -19.04
N THR A 17 0.50 -5.10 -19.41
CA THR A 17 1.51 -4.58 -18.48
C THR A 17 0.86 -3.84 -17.31
N SER A 18 -0.12 -2.98 -17.59
CA SER A 18 -0.86 -2.27 -16.55
C SER A 18 -1.59 -3.22 -15.61
N ARG A 19 -2.20 -4.25 -16.16
CA ARG A 19 -2.88 -5.28 -15.36
C ARG A 19 -1.91 -6.07 -14.50
N ALA A 20 -0.77 -6.46 -15.07
CA ALA A 20 0.26 -7.20 -14.34
C ALA A 20 0.83 -6.38 -13.18
N LEU A 21 1.10 -5.09 -13.41
CA LEU A 21 1.55 -4.18 -12.36
C LEU A 21 0.49 -4.02 -11.27
N GLY A 22 -0.79 -3.92 -11.65
CA GLY A 22 -1.89 -3.86 -10.70
C GLY A 22 -1.96 -5.10 -9.82
N ILE A 23 -1.80 -6.28 -10.41
CA ILE A 23 -1.81 -7.54 -9.66
C ILE A 23 -0.62 -7.60 -8.70
N LEU A 24 0.56 -7.17 -9.13
CA LEU A 24 1.75 -7.14 -8.27
C LEU A 24 1.57 -6.15 -7.11
N ASN A 25 1.01 -4.98 -7.38
CA ASN A 25 0.73 -3.99 -6.35
C ASN A 25 -0.30 -4.50 -5.35
N ASP A 26 -1.36 -5.15 -5.81
CA ASP A 26 -2.37 -5.74 -4.95
C ASP A 26 -1.78 -6.85 -4.08
N GLY A 27 -0.88 -7.65 -4.65
CA GLY A 27 -0.16 -8.68 -3.90
C GLY A 27 0.71 -8.10 -2.81
N ALA A 28 1.43 -7.02 -3.12
CA ALA A 28 2.25 -6.31 -2.14
C ALA A 28 1.39 -5.70 -1.03
N LEU A 29 0.26 -5.10 -1.37
CA LEU A 29 -0.68 -4.54 -0.39
C LEU A 29 -1.27 -5.63 0.50
N SER A 30 -1.62 -6.78 -0.07
CA SER A 30 -2.12 -7.92 0.68
C SER A 30 -1.10 -8.39 1.71
N LEU A 31 0.18 -8.43 1.33
CA LEU A 31 1.27 -8.78 2.23
C LEU A 31 1.41 -7.74 3.35
N MET A 32 1.35 -6.45 3.02
CA MET A 32 1.41 -5.38 4.00
C MET A 32 0.23 -5.41 4.97
N MET A 33 -0.96 -5.74 4.51
CA MET A 33 -2.13 -5.91 5.36
C MET A 33 -1.95 -7.10 6.32
N SER A 34 -1.37 -8.18 5.82
CA SER A 34 -1.05 -9.35 6.66
C SER A 34 -0.05 -8.99 7.76
N ILE A 35 0.97 -8.20 7.42
CA ILE A 35 1.95 -7.70 8.38
C ILE A 35 1.25 -6.85 9.44
N GLY A 36 0.37 -5.94 9.04
CA GLY A 36 -0.38 -5.10 9.96
C GLY A 36 -1.24 -5.91 10.93
N HIS A 37 -1.86 -6.97 10.44
CA HIS A 37 -2.65 -7.86 11.28
C HIS A 37 -1.78 -8.65 12.27
N LYS A 38 -0.69 -9.24 11.77
CA LYS A 38 0.19 -10.10 12.60
C LYS A 38 0.97 -9.30 13.64
N THR A 39 1.33 -8.07 13.34
CA THR A 39 2.10 -7.23 14.27
C THR A 39 1.23 -6.44 15.24
N GLY A 40 -0.10 -6.46 15.05
CA GLY A 40 -1.02 -5.68 15.87
C GLY A 40 -1.09 -4.20 15.50
N LEU A 41 -0.52 -3.80 14.35
CA LEU A 41 -0.53 -2.40 13.92
C LEU A 41 -1.94 -1.87 13.68
N PHE A 42 -2.81 -2.65 13.06
CA PHE A 42 -4.20 -2.23 12.84
C PHE A 42 -4.94 -2.06 14.17
N ASP A 43 -4.71 -2.96 15.12
CA ASP A 43 -5.32 -2.84 16.45
C ASP A 43 -4.80 -1.61 17.20
N ALA A 44 -3.50 -1.32 17.05
CA ALA A 44 -2.89 -0.14 17.66
C ALA A 44 -3.46 1.18 17.10
N MET A 45 -3.95 1.16 15.87
CA MET A 45 -4.53 2.32 15.20
C MET A 45 -6.05 2.45 15.41
N ASP A 46 -6.71 1.35 15.74
CA ASP A 46 -8.17 1.29 15.79
C ASP A 46 -8.72 2.18 16.92
N GLY A 47 -9.73 2.97 16.56
CA GLY A 47 -10.41 3.86 17.50
C GLY A 47 -9.59 5.03 18.00
N GLN A 48 -8.42 5.28 17.43
CA GLN A 48 -7.57 6.40 17.84
C GLN A 48 -7.86 7.66 17.02
N ASP A 49 -7.63 8.81 17.66
CA ASP A 49 -7.58 10.09 16.97
C ASP A 49 -6.34 10.09 16.03
N PRO A 50 -6.27 11.07 15.10
CA PRO A 50 -5.09 11.18 14.25
C PRO A 50 -3.80 11.13 15.06
N ALA A 51 -2.88 10.27 14.64
CA ALA A 51 -1.65 10.00 15.36
C ALA A 51 -0.45 10.04 14.44
N THR A 52 0.73 10.27 15.02
CA THR A 52 1.99 10.20 14.28
C THR A 52 2.46 8.76 14.14
N SER A 53 3.37 8.52 13.20
CA SER A 53 4.01 7.19 13.07
C SER A 53 4.74 6.81 14.35
N ALA A 54 5.33 7.76 15.05
CA ALA A 54 6.02 7.53 16.32
C ALA A 54 5.04 7.06 17.41
N GLU A 55 3.86 7.67 17.50
CA GLU A 55 2.83 7.29 18.47
C GLU A 55 2.29 5.87 18.18
N ILE A 56 2.03 5.58 16.91
CA ILE A 56 1.57 4.26 16.48
C ILE A 56 2.62 3.20 16.78
N ALA A 57 3.89 3.49 16.47
CA ALA A 57 4.99 2.59 16.73
C ALA A 57 5.14 2.30 18.23
N ALA A 58 5.03 3.33 19.07
CA ALA A 58 5.09 3.17 20.52
C ALA A 58 3.96 2.27 21.03
N ASN A 59 2.73 2.48 20.53
CA ASN A 59 1.57 1.67 20.95
C ASN A 59 1.71 0.20 20.52
N ALA A 60 2.30 -0.03 19.36
CA ALA A 60 2.51 -1.38 18.83
C ALA A 60 3.82 -2.01 19.30
N GLU A 61 4.66 -1.26 20.00
CA GLU A 61 6.00 -1.69 20.45
C GLU A 61 6.90 -2.08 19.27
N LEU A 62 6.87 -1.26 18.21
CA LEU A 62 7.62 -1.49 16.98
C LEU A 62 8.52 -0.30 16.68
N ASP A 63 9.48 -0.53 15.78
CA ASP A 63 10.38 0.53 15.30
C ASP A 63 9.61 1.57 14.48
N GLU A 64 9.81 2.86 14.78
CA GLU A 64 9.11 3.96 14.11
C GLU A 64 9.38 3.98 12.60
N ARG A 65 10.62 3.78 12.19
CA ARG A 65 10.98 3.79 10.76
C ARG A 65 10.22 2.72 9.99
N TYR A 66 10.13 1.53 10.56
CA TYR A 66 9.39 0.42 9.98
C TYR A 66 7.90 0.75 9.86
N VAL A 67 7.32 1.29 10.91
CA VAL A 67 5.90 1.68 10.91
C VAL A 67 5.63 2.79 9.91
N ARG A 68 6.52 3.77 9.81
CA ARG A 68 6.38 4.85 8.85
C ARG A 68 6.40 4.35 7.40
N GLU A 69 7.31 3.44 7.07
CA GLU A 69 7.37 2.84 5.74
C GLU A 69 6.12 2.02 5.44
N TRP A 70 5.63 1.26 6.41
CA TRP A 70 4.41 0.48 6.29
C TRP A 70 3.19 1.39 6.05
N LEU A 71 3.05 2.47 6.82
CA LEU A 71 1.96 3.43 6.66
C LEU A 71 1.99 4.11 5.29
N SER A 72 3.18 4.45 4.81
CA SER A 72 3.35 5.08 3.50
C SER A 72 2.86 4.15 2.39
N ALA A 73 3.19 2.87 2.46
CA ALA A 73 2.75 1.87 1.48
C ALA A 73 1.22 1.73 1.48
N LEU A 74 0.61 1.64 2.66
CA LEU A 74 -0.84 1.50 2.78
C LEU A 74 -1.58 2.77 2.36
N ALA A 75 -1.03 3.95 2.64
CA ALA A 75 -1.61 5.21 2.21
C ALA A 75 -1.61 5.32 0.69
N CYS A 76 -0.51 4.95 0.04
CA CYS A 76 -0.42 4.93 -1.42
C CYS A 76 -1.43 3.97 -2.05
N GLY A 77 -1.73 2.87 -1.37
CA GLY A 77 -2.72 1.90 -1.81
C GLY A 77 -4.16 2.25 -1.46
N GLY A 78 -4.39 3.37 -0.76
CA GLY A 78 -5.73 3.78 -0.37
C GLY A 78 -6.33 3.04 0.81
N ILE A 79 -5.53 2.25 1.53
CA ILE A 79 -5.99 1.49 2.70
C ILE A 79 -6.04 2.39 3.94
N VAL A 80 -5.10 3.31 4.05
CA VAL A 80 -4.96 4.22 5.19
C VAL A 80 -5.04 5.65 4.68
N ASP A 81 -5.75 6.51 5.40
CA ASP A 81 -5.92 7.91 5.05
C ASP A 81 -4.85 8.76 5.76
N LEU A 82 -4.02 9.44 4.98
CA LEU A 82 -2.98 10.32 5.53
C LEU A 82 -3.54 11.51 6.31
N SER A 83 -4.79 11.88 6.11
CA SER A 83 -5.42 12.94 6.90
C SER A 83 -5.61 12.51 8.36
N LEU A 84 -5.56 11.23 8.64
CA LEU A 84 -5.68 10.65 9.98
C LEU A 84 -4.34 10.30 10.60
N ILE A 85 -3.24 10.43 9.83
CA ILE A 85 -1.90 10.02 10.25
C ILE A 85 -0.92 11.12 9.89
N HIS A 86 -0.11 11.53 10.86
CA HIS A 86 0.97 12.49 10.66
C HIS A 86 2.30 11.72 10.64
N ILE A 87 2.93 11.71 9.48
CA ILE A 87 4.20 11.00 9.28
C ILE A 87 5.37 11.97 9.43
#